data_7b04c3477b009498d1ec1051941b2771
#
_entry.id   7b04c3477b009498d1ec1051941b2771
#
_cell.length_a   1.000
_cell.length_b   1.000
_cell.length_c   1.000
_cell.angle_alpha   90.00
_cell.angle_beta   90.00
_cell.angle_gamma   90.00
#
_symmetry.space_group_name_H-M   'P 1'
#
loop_
_entity.id
_entity.type
_entity.pdbx_description
1 polymer ?
#
loop_
_entity_poly.entity_id
_entity_poly.type
_entity_poly.pdbx_seq_one_letter_code
_entity_poly.pdbx_strand_id
1 'polypeptide(L)'
;QRFSQPAEIQSLGMMVVAVIGLIINLISMKILFSSSQQSLNVKGAYLEVLSDALGSVGVIVAAVLIYFTGWTWVDTVVAVLIGFWVLPRTWILLKQSINILLEGVPDEIDIEQLRTDLLELPKVESIHQLKVWAITSKNVQLTVHLFAPKADRNQLYKQAFEMLSHRHG
;
A
#
# COMPACT_ATOMS: atom_id res chain seq x y z
N GLN A 1 40.92 -14.12 16.22
CA GLN A 1 40.75 -14.44 17.65
C GLN A 1 39.67 -13.60 18.38
N ARG A 2 38.72 -13.02 17.64
CA ARG A 2 37.62 -12.18 18.23
C ARG A 2 36.22 -12.82 18.13
N PHE A 3 36.11 -14.05 17.63
CA PHE A 3 34.84 -14.74 17.42
C PHE A 3 34.42 -15.72 18.54
N SER A 4 35.18 -15.77 19.65
CA SER A 4 34.93 -16.77 20.71
C SER A 4 34.67 -16.21 22.11
N GLN A 5 34.35 -14.92 22.23
CA GLN A 5 33.76 -14.42 23.49
C GLN A 5 32.29 -14.20 23.26
N PRO A 6 31.37 -14.91 23.95
CA PRO A 6 29.97 -14.50 24.03
C PRO A 6 29.99 -13.11 24.66
N ALA A 7 29.66 -12.09 23.88
CA ALA A 7 29.34 -10.80 24.46
C ALA A 7 28.26 -11.07 25.50
N GLU A 8 28.48 -10.71 26.77
CA GLU A 8 27.43 -10.63 27.77
C GLU A 8 26.41 -9.65 27.22
N ILE A 9 25.42 -10.19 26.53
CA ILE A 9 24.30 -9.43 26.00
C ILE A 9 23.59 -8.91 27.25
N GLN A 10 23.67 -7.61 27.48
CA GLN A 10 22.89 -6.93 28.52
C GLN A 10 21.40 -7.06 28.14
N SER A 11 20.85 -8.26 28.32
CA SER A 11 19.52 -8.66 27.92
C SER A 11 18.44 -7.73 28.47
N LEU A 12 18.65 -7.20 29.67
CA LEU A 12 17.73 -6.25 30.30
C LEU A 12 17.72 -4.89 29.56
N GLY A 13 18.89 -4.36 29.19
CA GLY A 13 19.00 -3.12 28.44
C GLY A 13 18.35 -3.22 27.06
N MET A 14 18.59 -4.30 26.34
CA MET A 14 17.97 -4.59 25.05
C MET A 14 16.43 -4.72 25.17
N MET A 15 15.93 -5.37 26.20
CA MET A 15 14.49 -5.52 26.46
C MET A 15 13.83 -4.16 26.72
N VAL A 16 14.44 -3.29 27.53
CA VAL A 16 13.92 -1.94 27.82
C VAL A 16 13.83 -1.12 26.54
N VAL A 17 14.90 -1.11 25.73
CA VAL A 17 14.91 -0.37 24.43
C VAL A 17 13.86 -0.93 23.48
N ALA A 18 13.70 -2.26 23.38
CA ALA A 18 12.69 -2.90 22.54
C ALA A 18 11.26 -2.55 22.98
N VAL A 19 10.97 -2.50 24.27
CA VAL A 19 9.66 -2.10 24.80
C VAL A 19 9.37 -0.63 24.51
N ILE A 20 10.32 0.26 24.71
CA ILE A 20 10.16 1.68 24.37
C ILE A 20 9.93 1.86 22.87
N GLY A 21 10.73 1.19 22.03
CA GLY A 21 10.57 1.21 20.57
C GLY A 21 9.20 0.69 20.14
N LEU A 22 8.73 -0.40 20.75
CA LEU A 22 7.40 -0.95 20.49
C LEU A 22 6.29 0.06 20.81
N ILE A 23 6.35 0.72 21.96
CA ILE A 23 5.35 1.73 22.35
C ILE A 23 5.32 2.89 21.34
N ILE A 24 6.48 3.41 20.97
CA ILE A 24 6.59 4.50 19.98
C ILE A 24 6.01 4.05 18.64
N ASN A 25 6.35 2.86 18.18
CA ASN A 25 5.86 2.31 16.90
C ASN A 25 4.34 2.09 16.92
N LEU A 26 3.77 1.61 18.01
CA LEU A 26 2.31 1.46 18.14
C LEU A 26 1.58 2.81 18.09
N ILE A 27 2.12 3.85 18.73
CA ILE A 27 1.57 5.22 18.66
C ILE A 27 1.65 5.73 17.21
N SER A 28 2.80 5.59 16.57
CA SER A 28 3.03 6.01 15.18
C SER A 28 2.10 5.29 14.21
N MET A 29 1.91 3.97 14.38
CA MET A 29 0.96 3.20 13.58
C MET A 29 -0.47 3.73 13.71
N LYS A 30 -0.92 4.04 14.93
CA LYS A 30 -2.25 4.59 15.16
C LYS A 30 -2.45 5.92 14.45
N ILE A 31 -1.45 6.78 14.45
CA ILE A 31 -1.49 8.09 13.77
C ILE A 31 -1.49 7.91 12.25
N LEU A 32 -0.65 7.04 11.72
CA LEU A 32 -0.50 6.85 10.28
C LEU A 32 -1.65 6.04 9.66
N PHE A 33 -2.36 5.23 10.43
CA PHE A 33 -3.34 4.27 9.93
C PHE A 33 -4.42 4.90 9.03
N SER A 34 -5.05 5.98 9.47
CA SER A 34 -6.10 6.65 8.71
C SER A 34 -5.59 7.24 7.38
N SER A 35 -4.40 7.81 7.38
CA SER A 35 -3.79 8.44 6.20
C SER A 35 -3.14 7.42 5.27
N SER A 36 -2.76 6.24 5.77
CA SER A 36 -2.17 5.15 4.96
C SER A 36 -3.14 4.57 3.93
N GLN A 37 -4.45 4.71 4.16
CA GLN A 37 -5.48 4.32 3.20
C GLN A 37 -5.63 5.31 2.05
N GLN A 38 -5.02 6.50 2.16
CA GLN A 38 -5.22 7.60 1.22
C GLN A 38 -4.02 7.88 0.33
N SER A 39 -2.83 7.44 0.73
CA SER A 39 -1.58 7.74 0.02
C SER A 39 -0.62 6.56 0.09
N LEU A 40 -0.07 6.16 -1.07
CA LEU A 40 0.96 5.11 -1.12
C LEU A 40 2.22 5.49 -0.34
N ASN A 41 2.57 6.78 -0.31
CA ASN A 41 3.73 7.25 0.45
C ASN A 41 3.51 7.06 1.96
N VAL A 42 2.33 7.43 2.48
CA VAL A 42 1.97 7.19 3.89
C VAL A 42 1.81 5.70 4.18
N LYS A 43 1.32 4.92 3.21
CA LYS A 43 1.24 3.46 3.32
C LYS A 43 2.64 2.83 3.43
N GLY A 44 3.62 3.35 2.69
CA GLY A 44 5.03 2.94 2.83
C GLY A 44 5.56 3.21 4.24
N ALA A 45 5.40 4.42 4.76
CA ALA A 45 5.80 4.77 6.12
C ALA A 45 5.07 3.93 7.19
N TYR A 46 3.78 3.65 7.00
CA TYR A 46 3.03 2.75 7.88
C TYR A 46 3.60 1.32 7.88
N LEU A 47 3.95 0.77 6.71
CA LEU A 47 4.53 -0.57 6.61
C LEU A 47 5.93 -0.66 7.25
N GLU A 48 6.72 0.40 7.16
CA GLU A 48 8.01 0.51 7.83
C GLU A 48 7.84 0.45 9.35
N VAL A 49 7.00 1.33 9.91
CA VAL A 49 6.72 1.34 11.36
C VAL A 49 6.11 0.04 11.85
N LEU A 50 5.26 -0.60 11.04
CA LEU A 50 4.70 -1.92 11.33
C LEU A 50 5.78 -3.00 11.38
N SER A 51 6.73 -2.98 10.45
CA SER A 51 7.86 -3.91 10.41
C SER A 51 8.74 -3.76 11.66
N ASP A 52 9.00 -2.53 12.08
CA ASP A 52 9.78 -2.23 13.30
C ASP A 52 9.03 -2.68 14.56
N ALA A 53 7.70 -2.47 14.61
CA ALA A 53 6.88 -2.96 15.71
C ALA A 53 6.93 -4.50 15.82
N LEU A 54 6.80 -5.20 14.68
CA LEU A 54 6.91 -6.66 14.63
C LEU A 54 8.31 -7.15 15.02
N GLY A 55 9.35 -6.44 14.56
CA GLY A 55 10.73 -6.71 14.98
C GLY A 55 10.89 -6.59 16.50
N SER A 56 10.35 -5.52 17.10
CA SER A 56 10.39 -5.32 18.56
C SER A 56 9.63 -6.42 19.32
N VAL A 57 8.44 -6.80 18.86
CA VAL A 57 7.68 -7.93 19.43
C VAL A 57 8.47 -9.23 19.28
N GLY A 58 9.05 -9.49 18.11
CA GLY A 58 9.87 -10.66 17.84
C GLY A 58 11.05 -10.77 18.80
N VAL A 59 11.79 -9.67 19.00
CA VAL A 59 12.91 -9.61 19.96
C VAL A 59 12.45 -9.90 21.39
N ILE A 60 11.32 -9.34 21.83
CA ILE A 60 10.77 -9.58 23.17
C ILE A 60 10.40 -11.06 23.31
N VAL A 61 9.67 -11.63 22.36
CA VAL A 61 9.26 -13.04 22.36
C VAL A 61 10.50 -13.96 22.36
N ALA A 62 11.46 -13.69 21.46
CA ALA A 62 12.69 -14.48 21.41
C ALA A 62 13.48 -14.42 22.72
N ALA A 63 13.62 -13.22 23.32
CA ALA A 63 14.31 -13.04 24.59
C ALA A 63 13.64 -13.85 25.73
N VAL A 64 12.31 -13.81 25.81
CA VAL A 64 11.55 -14.57 26.82
C VAL A 64 11.73 -16.09 26.59
N LEU A 65 11.60 -16.56 25.36
CA LEU A 65 11.76 -17.97 25.03
C LEU A 65 13.20 -18.47 25.34
N ILE A 66 14.21 -17.68 24.91
CA ILE A 66 15.61 -18.02 25.19
C ILE A 66 15.89 -18.07 26.69
N TYR A 67 15.31 -17.13 27.44
CA TYR A 67 15.45 -17.11 28.90
C TYR A 67 14.91 -18.39 29.59
N PHE A 68 13.76 -18.91 29.14
CA PHE A 68 13.16 -20.11 29.72
C PHE A 68 13.69 -21.42 29.15
N THR A 69 14.10 -21.46 27.88
CA THR A 69 14.46 -22.72 27.19
C THR A 69 15.93 -22.85 26.88
N GLY A 70 16.69 -21.76 26.86
CA GLY A 70 18.07 -21.71 26.40
C GLY A 70 18.23 -21.86 24.88
N TRP A 71 17.15 -21.87 24.08
CA TRP A 71 17.18 -22.11 22.63
C TRP A 71 17.50 -20.86 21.85
N THR A 72 18.76 -20.64 21.52
CA THR A 72 19.22 -19.44 20.79
C THR A 72 18.77 -19.39 19.32
N TRP A 73 18.41 -20.51 18.69
CA TRP A 73 17.93 -20.57 17.31
C TRP A 73 16.55 -19.92 17.09
N VAL A 74 15.80 -19.72 18.19
CA VAL A 74 14.46 -19.09 18.16
C VAL A 74 14.51 -17.70 17.55
N ASP A 75 15.54 -16.92 17.86
CA ASP A 75 15.73 -15.56 17.29
C ASP A 75 15.79 -15.59 15.76
N THR A 76 16.54 -16.51 15.20
CA THR A 76 16.65 -16.68 13.73
C THR A 76 15.32 -17.05 13.09
N VAL A 77 14.56 -17.96 13.73
CA VAL A 77 13.23 -18.37 13.20
C VAL A 77 12.25 -17.22 13.24
N VAL A 78 12.21 -16.46 14.33
CA VAL A 78 11.32 -15.29 14.46
C VAL A 78 11.67 -14.24 13.38
N ALA A 79 12.95 -13.95 13.16
CA ALA A 79 13.41 -13.02 12.13
C ALA A 79 12.97 -13.46 10.72
N VAL A 80 13.11 -14.77 10.41
CA VAL A 80 12.69 -15.34 9.12
C VAL A 80 11.17 -15.21 8.94
N LEU A 81 10.39 -15.54 9.96
CA LEU A 81 8.91 -15.44 9.91
C LEU A 81 8.45 -14.00 9.68
N ILE A 82 9.06 -13.02 10.35
CA ILE A 82 8.76 -11.60 10.15
C ILE A 82 9.09 -11.20 8.71
N GLY A 83 10.26 -11.59 8.20
CA GLY A 83 10.66 -11.33 6.81
C GLY A 83 9.66 -11.88 5.80
N PHE A 84 9.24 -13.13 5.95
CA PHE A 84 8.22 -13.75 5.09
C PHE A 84 6.87 -13.04 5.14
N TRP A 85 6.52 -12.46 6.29
CA TRP A 85 5.26 -11.74 6.45
C TRP A 85 5.31 -10.33 5.83
N VAL A 86 6.45 -9.64 5.93
CA VAL A 86 6.63 -8.26 5.44
C VAL A 86 6.85 -8.20 3.92
N LEU A 87 7.67 -9.12 3.37
CA LEU A 87 8.07 -9.12 1.96
C LEU A 87 6.90 -9.05 0.96
N PRO A 88 5.83 -9.85 1.06
CA PRO A 88 4.72 -9.81 0.10
C PRO A 88 4.02 -8.44 0.08
N ARG A 89 3.85 -7.82 1.24
CA ARG A 89 3.19 -6.50 1.36
C ARG A 89 4.03 -5.39 0.74
N THR A 90 5.34 -5.42 0.99
CA THR A 90 6.28 -4.48 0.38
C THR A 90 6.33 -4.66 -1.14
N TRP A 91 6.25 -5.90 -1.63
CA TRP A 91 6.20 -6.18 -3.06
C TRP A 91 4.94 -5.62 -3.73
N ILE A 92 3.77 -5.76 -3.11
CA ILE A 92 2.51 -5.17 -3.60
C ILE A 92 2.63 -3.65 -3.67
N LEU A 93 3.16 -3.01 -2.63
CA LEU A 93 3.36 -1.56 -2.61
C LEU A 93 4.32 -1.10 -3.72
N LEU A 94 5.42 -1.82 -3.92
CA LEU A 94 6.37 -1.54 -4.99
C LEU A 94 5.70 -1.64 -6.37
N LYS A 95 4.93 -2.70 -6.62
CA LYS A 95 4.19 -2.89 -7.87
C LYS A 95 3.21 -1.74 -8.13
N GLN A 96 2.44 -1.33 -7.12
CA GLN A 96 1.50 -0.20 -7.22
C GLN A 96 2.23 1.11 -7.52
N SER A 97 3.37 1.37 -6.87
CA SER A 97 4.17 2.57 -7.10
C SER A 97 4.75 2.61 -8.52
N ILE A 98 5.26 1.48 -9.01
CA ILE A 98 5.76 1.36 -10.39
C ILE A 98 4.62 1.57 -11.39
N ASN A 99 3.43 1.00 -11.16
CA ASN A 99 2.28 1.17 -12.03
C ASN A 99 1.89 2.66 -12.18
N ILE A 100 1.87 3.42 -11.07
CA ILE A 100 1.61 4.87 -11.11
C ILE A 100 2.70 5.61 -11.88
N LEU A 101 3.99 5.29 -11.65
CA LEU A 101 5.11 5.92 -12.35
C LEU A 101 5.11 5.66 -13.87
N LEU A 102 4.57 4.52 -14.29
CA LEU A 102 4.41 4.14 -15.69
C LEU A 102 3.08 4.63 -16.30
N GLU A 103 2.33 5.48 -15.58
CA GLU A 103 1.00 5.94 -16.01
C GLU A 103 0.06 4.77 -16.35
N GLY A 104 0.16 3.69 -15.59
CA GLY A 104 -0.66 2.50 -15.76
C GLY A 104 -2.11 2.72 -15.35
N VAL A 105 -2.98 1.88 -15.88
CA VAL A 105 -4.38 1.84 -15.47
C VAL A 105 -4.47 1.26 -14.04
N PRO A 106 -5.23 1.88 -13.14
CA PRO A 106 -5.51 1.30 -11.83
C PRO A 106 -6.22 -0.06 -11.95
N ASP A 107 -5.85 -1.00 -11.08
CA ASP A 107 -6.44 -2.36 -11.06
C ASP A 107 -7.96 -2.34 -10.77
N GLU A 108 -8.47 -1.25 -10.16
CA GLU A 108 -9.89 -1.08 -9.82
C GLU A 108 -10.75 -0.64 -11.02
N ILE A 109 -10.15 -0.23 -12.15
CA ILE A 109 -10.87 0.30 -13.31
C ILE A 109 -10.89 -0.74 -14.44
N ASP A 110 -12.09 -1.20 -14.76
CA ASP A 110 -12.35 -2.00 -15.96
C ASP A 110 -12.55 -1.08 -17.18
N ILE A 111 -11.57 -1.09 -18.10
CA ILE A 111 -11.61 -0.26 -19.31
C ILE A 111 -12.75 -0.66 -20.24
N GLU A 112 -13.10 -1.95 -20.33
CA GLU A 112 -14.17 -2.42 -21.20
C GLU A 112 -15.54 -2.01 -20.66
N GLN A 113 -15.73 -2.11 -19.35
CA GLN A 113 -16.92 -1.58 -18.68
C GLN A 113 -17.05 -0.07 -18.89
N LEU A 114 -15.97 0.67 -18.65
CA LEU A 114 -15.91 2.12 -18.81
C LEU A 114 -16.24 2.53 -20.26
N ARG A 115 -15.73 1.79 -21.24
CA ARG A 115 -16.03 2.01 -22.66
C ARG A 115 -17.50 1.78 -22.96
N THR A 116 -18.08 0.72 -22.41
CA THR A 116 -19.50 0.40 -22.58
C THR A 116 -20.38 1.50 -21.98
N ASP A 117 -20.09 1.93 -20.75
CA ASP A 117 -20.81 2.99 -20.07
C ASP A 117 -20.76 4.33 -20.85
N LEU A 118 -19.63 4.64 -21.45
CA LEU A 118 -19.49 5.84 -22.29
C LEU A 118 -20.27 5.75 -23.60
N LEU A 119 -20.39 4.56 -24.20
CA LEU A 119 -21.20 4.32 -25.39
C LEU A 119 -22.72 4.37 -25.13
N GLU A 120 -23.14 4.10 -23.88
CA GLU A 120 -24.54 4.22 -23.46
C GLU A 120 -25.00 5.67 -23.31
N LEU A 121 -24.08 6.65 -23.32
CA LEU A 121 -24.45 8.07 -23.25
C LEU A 121 -25.31 8.50 -24.45
N PRO A 122 -26.34 9.33 -24.23
CA PRO A 122 -27.25 9.75 -25.29
C PRO A 122 -26.53 10.42 -26.46
N LYS A 123 -26.83 9.96 -27.69
CA LYS A 123 -26.30 10.50 -28.94
C LYS A 123 -24.80 10.28 -29.18
N VAL A 124 -24.13 9.50 -28.37
CA VAL A 124 -22.76 9.03 -28.65
C VAL A 124 -22.84 7.94 -29.70
N GLU A 125 -22.15 8.12 -30.83
CA GLU A 125 -22.13 7.17 -31.94
C GLU A 125 -20.84 6.32 -31.91
N SER A 126 -19.71 6.91 -31.47
CA SER A 126 -18.44 6.18 -31.35
C SER A 126 -17.49 6.82 -30.35
N ILE A 127 -16.52 6.01 -29.91
CA ILE A 127 -15.48 6.41 -28.96
C ILE A 127 -14.11 6.15 -29.57
N HIS A 128 -13.23 7.15 -29.48
CA HIS A 128 -11.86 7.06 -29.94
C HIS A 128 -10.89 7.51 -28.86
N GLN A 129 -9.68 6.93 -28.85
CA GLN A 129 -8.56 7.33 -27.99
C GLN A 129 -8.94 7.39 -26.48
N LEU A 130 -9.66 6.39 -25.98
CA LEU A 130 -9.87 6.26 -24.55
C LEU A 130 -8.53 5.94 -23.89
N LYS A 131 -8.08 6.86 -23.00
CA LYS A 131 -6.87 6.71 -22.18
C LYS A 131 -7.23 6.94 -20.73
N VAL A 132 -6.75 6.05 -19.87
CA VAL A 132 -6.98 6.10 -18.41
C VAL A 132 -5.66 5.84 -17.73
N TRP A 133 -5.28 6.68 -16.77
CA TRP A 133 -4.07 6.49 -15.98
C TRP A 133 -4.22 7.07 -14.57
N ALA A 134 -3.46 6.53 -13.63
CA ALA A 134 -3.39 7.05 -12.28
C ALA A 134 -2.34 8.16 -12.16
N ILE A 135 -2.68 9.28 -11.53
CA ILE A 135 -1.72 10.29 -11.08
C ILE A 135 -1.28 10.01 -9.64
N THR A 136 -2.22 9.57 -8.83
CA THR A 136 -1.99 9.15 -7.45
C THR A 136 -2.83 7.91 -7.15
N SER A 137 -2.64 7.31 -5.98
CA SER A 137 -3.44 6.17 -5.53
C SER A 137 -4.96 6.41 -5.48
N LYS A 138 -5.41 7.68 -5.61
CA LYS A 138 -6.84 8.05 -5.57
C LYS A 138 -7.31 8.92 -6.72
N ASN A 139 -6.37 9.51 -7.45
CA ASN A 139 -6.72 10.40 -8.55
C ASN A 139 -6.42 9.71 -9.87
N VAL A 140 -7.48 9.36 -10.57
CA VAL A 140 -7.42 8.81 -11.92
C VAL A 140 -7.75 9.90 -12.91
N GLN A 141 -7.00 9.95 -13.99
CA GLN A 141 -7.32 10.80 -15.13
C GLN A 141 -7.82 9.96 -16.29
N LEU A 142 -8.77 10.54 -17.01
CA LEU A 142 -9.37 9.96 -18.19
C LEU A 142 -9.39 11.00 -19.31
N THR A 143 -8.96 10.59 -20.49
CA THR A 143 -9.22 11.33 -21.72
C THR A 143 -9.91 10.44 -22.73
N VAL A 144 -10.89 11.01 -23.43
CA VAL A 144 -11.67 10.27 -24.43
C VAL A 144 -12.14 11.23 -25.52
N HIS A 145 -12.17 10.76 -26.75
CA HIS A 145 -12.84 11.45 -27.85
C HIS A 145 -14.19 10.80 -28.10
N LEU A 146 -15.27 11.53 -27.82
CA LEU A 146 -16.63 11.10 -28.08
C LEU A 146 -17.10 11.71 -29.42
N PHE A 147 -17.52 10.86 -30.34
CA PHE A 147 -18.17 11.31 -31.56
C PHE A 147 -19.69 11.30 -31.35
N ALA A 148 -20.28 12.49 -31.26
CA ALA A 148 -21.69 12.70 -30.97
C ALA A 148 -22.24 13.91 -31.73
N PRO A 149 -22.41 13.82 -33.06
CA PRO A 149 -22.70 14.98 -33.94
C PRO A 149 -24.03 15.65 -33.67
N LYS A 150 -24.97 14.96 -33.04
CA LYS A 150 -26.32 15.46 -32.71
C LYS A 150 -26.49 15.86 -31.24
N ALA A 151 -25.41 15.83 -30.44
CA ALA A 151 -25.46 16.17 -29.03
C ALA A 151 -25.08 17.63 -28.78
N ASP A 152 -25.73 18.24 -27.76
CA ASP A 152 -25.23 19.47 -27.18
C ASP A 152 -23.96 19.16 -26.37
N ARG A 153 -22.85 19.84 -26.69
CA ARG A 153 -21.55 19.59 -26.07
C ARG A 153 -21.56 19.75 -24.55
N ASN A 154 -22.22 20.79 -24.05
CA ASN A 154 -22.22 21.10 -22.63
C ASN A 154 -23.09 20.10 -21.86
N GLN A 155 -24.19 19.68 -22.44
CA GLN A 155 -25.08 18.68 -21.87
C GLN A 155 -24.39 17.30 -21.83
N LEU A 156 -23.75 16.91 -22.93
CA LEU A 156 -23.01 15.64 -23.01
C LEU A 156 -21.87 15.59 -21.99
N TYR A 157 -21.11 16.70 -21.85
CA TYR A 157 -20.06 16.79 -20.85
C TYR A 157 -20.57 16.57 -19.43
N LYS A 158 -21.68 17.24 -19.05
CA LYS A 158 -22.29 17.07 -17.73
C LYS A 158 -22.73 15.64 -17.49
N GLN A 159 -23.42 15.04 -18.46
CA GLN A 159 -23.89 13.65 -18.35
C GLN A 159 -22.72 12.66 -18.23
N ALA A 160 -21.65 12.83 -19.03
CA ALA A 160 -20.46 12.00 -18.92
C ALA A 160 -19.79 12.17 -17.56
N PHE A 161 -19.64 13.40 -17.06
CA PHE A 161 -19.04 13.67 -15.76
C PHE A 161 -19.85 13.08 -14.61
N GLU A 162 -21.17 13.25 -14.60
CA GLU A 162 -22.07 12.70 -13.59
C GLU A 162 -22.03 11.17 -13.58
N MET A 163 -22.07 10.54 -14.75
CA MET A 163 -21.98 9.09 -14.89
C MET A 163 -20.65 8.56 -14.38
N LEU A 164 -19.52 9.18 -14.78
CA LEU A 164 -18.19 8.77 -14.36
C LEU A 164 -18.00 8.92 -12.85
N SER A 165 -18.43 10.05 -12.27
CA SER A 165 -18.31 10.29 -10.83
C SER A 165 -19.19 9.37 -9.99
N HIS A 166 -20.31 8.88 -10.53
CA HIS A 166 -21.24 8.01 -9.82
C HIS A 166 -20.87 6.52 -9.91
N ARG A 167 -20.31 6.08 -11.04
CA ARG A 167 -19.99 4.65 -11.29
C ARG A 167 -18.51 4.30 -11.07
N HIS A 168 -17.61 5.28 -11.24
CA HIS A 168 -16.16 5.06 -11.27
C HIS A 168 -15.37 6.03 -10.37
N GLY A 169 -16.04 6.91 -9.58
CA GLY A 169 -15.42 7.94 -8.73
C GLY A 169 -15.20 7.55 -7.28
#